data_e04b97aaa34dc4ad27512a03e51eef88
#
_entry.id   e04b97aaa34dc4ad27512a03e51eef88
#
_cell.length_a   1.000
_cell.length_b   1.000
_cell.length_c   1.000
_cell.angle_alpha   90.00
_cell.angle_beta   90.00
_cell.angle_gamma   90.00
#
_symmetry.space_group_name_H-M   'P 1'
#
loop_
_entity.id
_entity.type
_entity.pdbx_description
1 polymer ?
#
loop_
_entity_poly.entity_id
_entity_poly.type
_entity_poly.pdbx_seq_one_letter_code
_entity_poly.pdbx_strand_id
1 'polypeptide(L)'
;MNAQIEGRVAVVTGGSSGIGFETLRLLLGEGAKVAFCGRNPDRLASAYAALQDEYPEGEVFSWRCDVLNEAEVEAFAAAVAARFGGVDMLINNAGQGYVAHFADTPREAWLHEAELKLFGVINPVKAFQ
;
A
#
# COMPACT_ATOMS: atom_id res chain seq x y z
N MET A 1 -12.30 15.91 12.88
CA MET A 1 -10.86 15.74 12.73
C MET A 1 -10.28 15.01 13.92
N ASN A 2 -9.59 13.92 13.68
CA ASN A 2 -9.03 13.13 14.77
C ASN A 2 -7.52 13.38 14.90
N ALA A 3 -7.14 14.16 15.92
CA ALA A 3 -5.74 14.49 16.17
C ALA A 3 -4.87 13.25 16.50
N GLN A 4 -5.50 12.11 16.78
CA GLN A 4 -4.77 10.89 17.12
C GLN A 4 -3.98 10.29 15.96
N ILE A 5 -4.27 10.67 14.72
CA ILE A 5 -3.51 10.18 13.58
C ILE A 5 -2.46 11.16 13.09
N GLU A 6 -2.46 12.37 13.57
CA GLU A 6 -1.43 13.35 13.21
C GLU A 6 -0.05 12.87 13.66
N GLY A 7 0.91 12.87 12.76
CA GLY A 7 2.28 12.39 13.01
C GLY A 7 2.43 10.89 13.04
N ARG A 8 1.35 10.13 12.98
CA ARG A 8 1.39 8.67 12.92
C ARG A 8 1.85 8.20 11.56
N VAL A 9 2.45 7.02 11.52
CA VAL A 9 2.95 6.42 10.29
C VAL A 9 1.95 5.36 9.82
N ALA A 10 1.42 5.56 8.63
CA ALA A 10 0.50 4.62 8.01
C ALA A 10 1.15 4.01 6.77
N VAL A 11 1.03 2.70 6.63
CA VAL A 11 1.49 1.96 5.45
C VAL A 11 0.27 1.42 4.72
N VAL A 12 0.20 1.68 3.41
CA VAL A 12 -0.90 1.20 2.57
C VAL A 12 -0.31 0.33 1.45
N THR A 13 -0.70 -0.92 1.39
CA THR A 13 -0.32 -1.74 0.26
C THR A 13 -1.27 -1.47 -0.91
N GLY A 14 -0.74 -1.40 -2.12
CA GLY A 14 -1.56 -1.10 -3.29
C GLY A 14 -2.06 0.33 -3.33
N GLY A 15 -1.24 1.29 -2.94
CA GLY A 15 -1.63 2.69 -2.82
C GLY A 15 -1.57 3.50 -4.10
N SER A 16 -1.19 2.91 -5.23
CA SER A 16 -0.97 3.67 -6.46
C SER A 16 -2.24 4.04 -7.21
N SER A 17 -3.38 3.47 -6.87
CA SER A 17 -4.65 3.77 -7.52
C SER A 17 -5.85 3.35 -6.67
N GLY A 18 -7.04 3.81 -7.07
CA GLY A 18 -8.30 3.39 -6.47
C GLY A 18 -8.44 3.74 -4.99
N ILE A 19 -8.98 2.80 -4.23
CA ILE A 19 -9.26 2.99 -2.80
C ILE A 19 -7.98 3.26 -2.01
N GLY A 20 -6.89 2.58 -2.36
CA GLY A 20 -5.59 2.80 -1.69
C GLY A 20 -5.10 4.23 -1.84
N PHE A 21 -5.18 4.77 -3.06
CA PHE A 21 -4.77 6.15 -3.32
C PHE A 21 -5.63 7.15 -2.54
N GLU A 22 -6.95 6.97 -2.56
CA GLU A 22 -7.85 7.85 -1.81
C GLU A 22 -7.61 7.77 -0.30
N THR A 23 -7.30 6.57 0.19
CA THR A 23 -6.95 6.37 1.60
C THR A 23 -5.71 7.16 1.96
N LEU A 24 -4.68 7.14 1.11
CA LEU A 24 -3.46 7.91 1.32
C LEU A 24 -3.76 9.41 1.37
N ARG A 25 -4.61 9.89 0.47
CA ARG A 25 -5.01 11.31 0.45
C ARG A 25 -5.67 11.73 1.75
N LEU A 26 -6.61 10.90 2.23
CA LEU A 26 -7.32 11.18 3.48
C LEU A 26 -6.36 11.18 4.67
N LEU A 27 -5.45 10.22 4.73
CA LEU A 27 -4.48 10.13 5.82
C LEU A 27 -3.54 11.34 5.83
N LEU A 28 -3.05 11.74 4.67
CA LEU A 28 -2.20 12.94 4.56
C LEU A 28 -2.97 14.19 5.00
N GLY A 29 -4.24 14.29 4.62
CA GLY A 29 -5.09 15.40 5.04
C GLY A 29 -5.28 15.49 6.54
N GLU A 30 -5.15 14.36 7.24
CA GLU A 30 -5.24 14.28 8.70
C GLU A 30 -3.88 14.41 9.38
N GLY A 31 -2.83 14.66 8.63
CA GLY A 31 -1.49 14.87 9.17
C GLY A 31 -0.65 13.63 9.38
N ALA A 32 -1.08 12.49 8.87
CA ALA A 32 -0.29 11.26 8.99
C ALA A 32 0.89 11.27 8.00
N LYS A 33 1.94 10.55 8.35
CA LYS A 33 3.02 10.22 7.42
C LYS A 33 2.63 8.93 6.72
N VAL A 34 2.82 8.85 5.42
CA VAL A 34 2.36 7.69 4.67
C VAL A 34 3.47 7.02 3.86
N ALA A 35 3.42 5.71 3.81
CA ALA A 35 4.25 4.91 2.92
C ALA A 35 3.33 3.97 2.15
N PHE A 36 3.63 3.74 0.90
CA PHE A 36 2.83 2.85 0.10
C PHE A 36 3.68 2.10 -0.91
N CYS A 37 3.16 0.98 -1.36
CA CYS A 37 3.83 0.15 -2.35
C CYS A 37 2.88 -0.25 -3.48
N GLY A 38 3.46 -0.68 -4.56
CA GLY A 38 2.77 -1.20 -5.72
C GLY A 38 3.76 -1.85 -6.66
N ARG A 39 3.27 -2.59 -7.64
CA ARG A 39 4.12 -3.34 -8.56
C ARG A 39 4.61 -2.51 -9.75
N ASN A 40 3.84 -1.52 -10.17
CA ASN A 40 4.13 -0.77 -11.39
C ASN A 40 4.87 0.52 -11.04
N PRO A 41 6.15 0.67 -11.46
CA PRO A 41 6.94 1.86 -11.13
C PRO A 41 6.34 3.17 -11.65
N ASP A 42 5.73 3.14 -12.84
CA ASP A 42 5.16 4.35 -13.43
C ASP A 42 3.94 4.83 -12.65
N ARG A 43 3.09 3.90 -12.22
CA ARG A 43 1.93 4.24 -11.39
C ARG A 43 2.36 4.72 -10.02
N LEU A 44 3.40 4.13 -9.44
CA LEU A 44 3.95 4.60 -8.17
C LEU A 44 4.45 6.03 -8.30
N ALA A 45 5.22 6.33 -9.34
CA ALA A 45 5.75 7.67 -9.54
C ALA A 45 4.63 8.68 -9.74
N SER A 46 3.60 8.34 -10.51
CA SER A 46 2.45 9.22 -10.74
C SER A 46 1.67 9.48 -9.46
N ALA A 47 1.44 8.43 -8.67
CA ALA A 47 0.74 8.57 -7.39
C ALA A 47 1.54 9.40 -6.40
N TYR A 48 2.84 9.16 -6.32
CA TYR A 48 3.72 9.94 -5.45
C TYR A 48 3.66 11.43 -5.82
N ALA A 49 3.80 11.74 -7.10
CA ALA A 49 3.77 13.12 -7.58
C ALA A 49 2.44 13.80 -7.27
N ALA A 50 1.33 13.10 -7.47
CA ALA A 50 0.00 13.65 -7.20
C ALA A 50 -0.19 13.93 -5.71
N LEU A 51 0.28 13.04 -4.84
CA LEU A 51 0.18 13.23 -3.39
C LEU A 51 1.05 14.40 -2.92
N GLN A 52 2.27 14.50 -3.43
CA GLN A 52 3.17 15.61 -3.07
C GLN A 52 2.67 16.95 -3.59
N ASP A 53 2.02 16.97 -4.76
CA ASP A 53 1.41 18.18 -5.30
C ASP A 53 0.28 18.68 -4.41
N GLU A 54 -0.56 17.77 -3.96
CA GLU A 54 -1.69 18.13 -3.10
C GLU A 54 -1.26 18.47 -1.68
N TYR A 55 -0.22 17.80 -1.18
CA TYR A 55 0.29 17.99 0.18
C TYR A 55 1.80 18.24 0.13
N PRO A 56 2.23 19.44 -0.28
CA PRO A 56 3.67 19.72 -0.48
C PRO A 56 4.52 19.54 0.79
N GLU A 57 3.92 19.70 1.97
CA GLU A 57 4.62 19.52 3.23
C GLU A 57 4.38 18.14 3.85
N GLY A 58 3.59 17.31 3.18
CA GLY A 58 3.32 15.95 3.64
C GLY A 58 4.52 15.03 3.44
N GLU A 59 4.66 14.08 4.34
CA GLU A 59 5.72 13.09 4.25
C GLU A 59 5.17 11.83 3.56
N VAL A 60 5.61 11.61 2.33
CA VAL A 60 5.16 10.54 1.46
C VAL A 60 6.35 9.69 1.07
N PHE A 61 6.21 8.39 1.15
CA PHE A 61 7.24 7.45 0.76
C PHE A 61 6.64 6.34 -0.10
N SER A 62 7.19 6.12 -1.27
CA SER A 62 6.74 5.05 -2.17
C SER A 62 7.86 4.05 -2.40
N TRP A 63 7.47 2.80 -2.63
CA TRP A 63 8.42 1.71 -2.81
C TRP A 63 7.83 0.67 -3.76
N ARG A 64 8.59 0.25 -4.73
CA ARG A 64 8.13 -0.81 -5.63
C ARG A 64 8.18 -2.15 -4.89
N CYS A 65 7.06 -2.83 -4.84
CA CYS A 65 6.95 -4.08 -4.10
C CYS A 65 5.76 -4.90 -4.60
N ASP A 66 6.00 -6.17 -4.85
CA ASP A 66 4.93 -7.15 -5.05
C ASP A 66 4.67 -7.81 -3.71
N VAL A 67 3.45 -7.65 -3.18
CA VAL A 67 3.10 -8.18 -1.85
C VAL A 67 3.15 -9.71 -1.77
N LEU A 68 3.16 -10.39 -2.90
CA LEU A 68 3.30 -11.84 -2.95
C LEU A 68 4.76 -12.30 -2.86
N ASN A 69 5.70 -11.37 -2.99
CA ASN A 69 7.12 -11.67 -2.86
C ASN A 69 7.57 -11.28 -1.46
N GLU A 70 7.79 -12.28 -0.61
CA GLU A 70 8.12 -12.07 0.81
C GLU A 70 9.37 -11.22 0.99
N ALA A 71 10.41 -11.46 0.20
CA ALA A 71 11.67 -10.71 0.28
C ALA A 71 11.47 -9.23 -0.08
N GLU A 72 10.63 -8.94 -1.08
CA GLU A 72 10.31 -7.56 -1.45
C GLU A 72 9.53 -6.84 -0.35
N VAL A 73 8.61 -7.55 0.32
CA VAL A 73 7.84 -6.97 1.42
C VAL A 73 8.74 -6.68 2.61
N GLU A 74 9.67 -7.57 2.92
CA GLU A 74 10.65 -7.35 3.98
C GLU A 74 11.54 -6.16 3.68
N ALA A 75 11.97 -6.00 2.43
CA ALA A 75 12.77 -4.86 2.01
C ALA A 75 11.97 -3.55 2.14
N PHE A 76 10.69 -3.57 1.80
CA PHE A 76 9.81 -2.43 1.97
C PHE A 76 9.68 -2.06 3.46
N ALA A 77 9.45 -3.04 4.31
CA ALA A 77 9.34 -2.80 5.76
C ALA A 77 10.62 -2.19 6.33
N ALA A 78 11.78 -2.70 5.91
CA ALA A 78 13.06 -2.15 6.34
C ALA A 78 13.25 -0.71 5.87
N ALA A 79 12.85 -0.40 4.64
CA ALA A 79 12.94 0.94 4.09
C ALA A 79 12.03 1.92 4.83
N VAL A 80 10.81 1.49 5.18
CA VAL A 80 9.87 2.31 5.95
C VAL A 80 10.44 2.57 7.36
N ALA A 81 10.98 1.55 8.00
CA ALA A 81 11.60 1.70 9.31
C ALA A 81 12.76 2.70 9.27
N ALA A 82 13.58 2.63 8.23
CA ALA A 82 14.70 3.56 8.06
C ALA A 82 14.20 5.00 7.82
N ARG A 83 13.10 5.16 7.10
CA ARG A 83 12.56 6.48 6.73
C ARG A 83 11.77 7.12 7.87
N PHE A 84 10.94 6.36 8.56
CA PHE A 84 9.99 6.88 9.56
C PHE A 84 10.21 6.35 10.96
N GLY A 85 11.04 5.36 11.15
CA GLY A 85 11.35 4.81 12.47
C GLY A 85 10.40 3.73 12.99
N GLY A 86 9.19 3.67 12.46
CA GLY A 86 8.20 2.67 12.89
C GLY A 86 6.91 2.81 12.11
N VAL A 87 5.94 1.96 12.42
CA VAL A 87 4.64 1.94 11.75
C VAL A 87 3.54 1.84 12.80
N ASP A 88 2.57 2.74 12.70
CA ASP A 88 1.42 2.75 13.62
C ASP A 88 0.20 2.03 13.01
N MET A 89 0.06 2.09 11.68
CA MET A 89 -1.10 1.53 10.99
C MET A 89 -0.66 0.82 9.73
N LEU A 90 -1.21 -0.37 9.50
CA LEU A 90 -1.01 -1.10 8.26
C LEU A 90 -2.37 -1.35 7.61
N ILE A 91 -2.53 -0.85 6.39
CA ILE A 91 -3.77 -1.02 5.63
C ILE A 91 -3.48 -1.93 4.44
N ASN A 92 -4.01 -3.14 4.51
CA ASN A 92 -3.81 -4.13 3.45
C ASN A 92 -4.86 -3.91 2.36
N ASN A 93 -4.45 -3.21 1.32
CA ASN A 93 -5.32 -2.87 0.20
C ASN A 93 -4.82 -3.45 -1.12
N ALA A 94 -3.63 -4.06 -1.14
CA ALA A 94 -3.11 -4.63 -2.37
C ALA A 94 -4.04 -5.73 -2.87
N GLY A 95 -4.47 -5.60 -4.10
CA GLY A 95 -5.37 -6.54 -4.71
C GLY A 95 -6.07 -5.87 -5.86
N GLN A 96 -6.24 -6.62 -6.91
CA GLN A 96 -6.94 -6.15 -8.07
C GLN A 96 -8.15 -7.04 -8.26
N GLY A 97 -9.34 -6.46 -8.23
CA GLY A 97 -10.54 -7.22 -8.45
C GLY A 97 -10.53 -7.82 -9.84
N TYR A 98 -10.82 -9.10 -9.92
CA TYR A 98 -11.00 -9.75 -11.19
C TYR A 98 -12.49 -9.78 -11.50
N VAL A 99 -12.90 -8.97 -12.45
CA VAL A 99 -14.31 -8.85 -12.82
C VAL A 99 -14.58 -9.70 -14.04
N ALA A 100 -15.22 -10.85 -13.83
CA ALA A 100 -15.63 -11.74 -14.91
C ALA A 100 -16.80 -12.60 -14.44
N HIS A 101 -17.52 -13.19 -15.39
CA HIS A 101 -18.55 -14.16 -15.04
C HIS A 101 -17.89 -15.38 -14.41
N PHE A 102 -18.53 -15.91 -13.39
CA PHE A 102 -18.04 -17.08 -12.67
C PHE A 102 -17.65 -18.22 -13.61
N ALA A 103 -18.52 -18.52 -14.58
CA ALA A 103 -18.31 -19.65 -15.50
C ALA A 103 -17.14 -19.44 -16.45
N ASP A 104 -16.76 -18.18 -16.70
CA ASP A 104 -15.73 -17.83 -17.68
C ASP A 104 -14.38 -17.54 -17.01
N THR A 105 -14.32 -17.58 -15.68
CA THR A 105 -13.08 -17.25 -14.95
C THR A 105 -12.16 -18.46 -14.97
N PRO A 106 -10.95 -18.34 -15.52
CA PRO A 106 -10.01 -19.47 -15.53
C PRO A 106 -9.48 -19.79 -14.15
N ARG A 107 -9.04 -21.04 -13.98
CA ARG A 107 -8.50 -21.52 -12.71
C ARG A 107 -7.36 -20.65 -12.20
N GLU A 108 -6.46 -20.23 -13.08
CA GLU A 108 -5.32 -19.40 -12.72
C GLU A 108 -5.75 -18.07 -12.10
N ALA A 109 -6.83 -17.49 -12.60
CA ALA A 109 -7.36 -16.24 -12.04
C ALA A 109 -7.91 -16.45 -10.63
N TRP A 110 -8.63 -17.55 -10.42
CA TRP A 110 -9.13 -17.88 -9.07
C TRP A 110 -7.99 -18.11 -8.10
N LEU A 111 -6.95 -18.85 -8.52
CA LEU A 111 -5.78 -19.12 -7.67
C LEU A 111 -5.02 -17.83 -7.37
N HIS A 112 -4.86 -16.96 -8.35
CA HIS A 112 -4.18 -15.68 -8.16
C HIS A 112 -4.92 -14.79 -7.17
N GLU A 113 -6.26 -14.73 -7.28
CA GLU A 113 -7.07 -13.95 -6.34
C GLU A 113 -6.98 -14.50 -4.93
N ALA A 114 -7.05 -15.84 -4.79
CA ALA A 114 -6.93 -16.48 -3.48
C ALA A 114 -5.55 -16.21 -2.86
N GLU A 115 -4.50 -16.33 -3.65
CA GLU A 115 -3.13 -16.08 -3.21
C GLU A 115 -2.96 -14.62 -2.78
N LEU A 116 -3.45 -13.70 -3.59
CA LEU A 116 -3.36 -12.27 -3.31
C LEU A 116 -4.13 -11.89 -2.05
N LYS A 117 -5.34 -12.42 -1.87
CA LYS A 117 -6.16 -12.16 -0.68
C LYS A 117 -5.56 -12.74 0.59
N LEU A 118 -4.84 -13.83 0.46
CA LEU A 118 -4.25 -14.51 1.62
C LEU A 118 -2.84 -13.99 1.91
N PHE A 119 -1.90 -14.21 1.01
CA PHE A 119 -0.51 -13.85 1.22
C PHE A 119 -0.24 -12.37 1.03
N GLY A 120 -1.08 -11.66 0.28
CA GLY A 120 -1.04 -10.20 0.20
C GLY A 120 -1.34 -9.53 1.54
N VAL A 121 -1.96 -10.25 2.46
CA VAL A 121 -2.20 -9.80 3.84
C VAL A 121 -1.15 -10.37 4.79
N ILE A 122 -0.89 -11.67 4.70
CA ILE A 122 0.05 -12.35 5.61
C ILE A 122 1.46 -11.78 5.50
N ASN A 123 1.98 -11.60 4.28
CA ASN A 123 3.34 -11.12 4.10
C ASN A 123 3.56 -9.72 4.70
N PRO A 124 2.70 -8.72 4.41
CA PRO A 124 2.87 -7.42 5.07
C PRO A 124 2.70 -7.48 6.59
N VAL A 125 1.74 -8.22 7.09
CA VAL A 125 1.53 -8.31 8.55
C VAL A 125 2.76 -8.89 9.23
N LYS A 126 3.36 -9.95 8.67
CA LYS A 126 4.60 -10.53 9.22
C LYS A 126 5.76 -9.54 9.17
N ALA A 127 5.91 -8.83 8.07
CA ALA A 127 7.03 -7.93 7.86
C ALA A 127 6.98 -6.69 8.76
N PHE A 128 5.76 -6.21 9.06
CA PHE A 128 5.58 -4.99 9.85
C PHE A 128 5.25 -5.25 11.32
N GLN A 129 5.44 -6.44 11.80
CA GLN A 129 5.27 -6.75 13.22
C GLN A 129 6.31 -6.07 14.09
#